data_6ec4238556267ae5c34e56ae3a88d75c
#
_entry.id   6ec4238556267ae5c34e56ae3a88d75c
#
_cell.length_a   1.000
_cell.length_b   1.000
_cell.length_c   1.000
_cell.angle_alpha   90.00
_cell.angle_beta   90.00
_cell.angle_gamma   90.00
#
_symmetry.space_group_name_H-M   'P 1'
#
loop_
_entity.id
_entity.type
_entity.pdbx_description
1 polymer ?
#
loop_
_entity_poly.entity_id
_entity_poly.type
_entity_poly.pdbx_seq_one_letter_code
_entity_poly.pdbx_strand_id
1 'polypeptide(L)'
;MKINGPSSDLTPPAPLVSDRLKRANIDTTARKPRLAKPARSVYGAPMSSARPANRPRILIVTPEITYLPSGMGNMAERMSAKAGGLADVSASLVSALFDLGADVHVALPNYRRMFHMDIFQLHEKELRKYHQKLPEDHIHLAEDRIFYYRDQVYSGYTEDSVKVALAFQREVINHVVPRVNPDLIHCNDWMTGLIPAMARRRGIKSLFTVHNIHTQRVSLGQVEDRGIDSAEFWMNLYFDRAPASYEDARDNIKVDLLTSGIFASHFINTVSPRFLWEINNGWHGVVPDTVRRELAEKTHAGCAAGILNAPDPSYDPESDDLIAQTYTAASHREGTRANKLVLQRELGLIEDPDAPILFWPSRLDPIQKGPQLLTDILYRLVSDYWDRKLQVVVIASGPHQRHFNDIVHQHSLWERVAVREFDERLSRIGYAASDFMLMPSLFEPCGLPQMISPTYGSLPIVHGTGGLWDTVQHMNWEGGDGNGFRFDVYGAAGLRWAIDEAMRFYARDGEFREREITRVMNQSRQQFNHEAVAQKYVQIYEDMLARPLVHRKADEVLTAKA
;
A
#
# COMPACT_ATOMS: atom_id res chain seq x y z
N MET A 1 -26.09 -24.52 54.55
CA MET A 1 -27.54 -24.56 54.43
C MET A 1 -27.85 -25.01 53.01
N LYS A 2 -28.44 -26.21 52.88
CA LYS A 2 -28.90 -26.84 51.66
C LYS A 2 -30.23 -26.20 51.27
N ILE A 3 -30.53 -25.97 49.98
CA ILE A 3 -31.86 -26.15 49.41
C ILE A 3 -31.74 -26.51 47.93
N ASN A 4 -32.45 -27.56 47.59
CA ASN A 4 -32.64 -28.37 46.40
C ASN A 4 -33.13 -27.65 45.14
N GLY A 5 -32.87 -28.35 43.98
CA GLY A 5 -33.48 -28.07 42.70
C GLY A 5 -34.95 -28.47 42.56
N PRO A 6 -35.53 -28.43 41.35
CA PRO A 6 -35.76 -29.67 40.63
C PRO A 6 -35.49 -29.65 39.08
N SER A 7 -35.32 -30.84 38.60
CA SER A 7 -35.25 -31.33 37.23
C SER A 7 -36.57 -31.21 36.48
N SER A 8 -36.54 -31.02 35.13
CA SER A 8 -37.53 -31.59 34.23
C SER A 8 -36.97 -31.87 32.86
N ASP A 9 -36.94 -33.15 32.51
CA ASP A 9 -36.77 -33.74 31.19
C ASP A 9 -37.80 -33.22 30.17
N LEU A 10 -37.36 -33.00 28.94
CA LEU A 10 -38.21 -33.10 27.75
C LEU A 10 -37.37 -33.59 26.56
N THR A 11 -37.59 -34.85 26.20
CA THR A 11 -37.17 -35.55 24.96
C THR A 11 -37.98 -35.03 23.77
N PRO A 12 -37.38 -34.94 22.55
CA PRO A 12 -38.14 -34.66 21.34
C PRO A 12 -38.69 -35.93 20.68
N PRO A 13 -39.81 -35.84 19.93
CA PRO A 13 -40.45 -37.00 19.30
C PRO A 13 -39.79 -37.39 17.96
N ALA A 14 -39.87 -38.69 17.68
CA ALA A 14 -39.39 -39.38 16.50
C ALA A 14 -40.23 -39.13 15.22
N PRO A 15 -39.69 -39.33 14.00
CA PRO A 15 -40.42 -39.08 12.76
C PRO A 15 -41.25 -40.27 12.31
N LEU A 16 -42.39 -39.95 11.71
CA LEU A 16 -43.31 -40.92 11.09
C LEU A 16 -42.80 -41.35 9.69
N VAL A 17 -42.67 -42.63 9.51
CA VAL A 17 -42.45 -43.34 8.24
C VAL A 17 -43.81 -43.57 7.56
N SER A 18 -43.95 -43.33 6.29
CA SER A 18 -44.95 -44.01 5.45
C SER A 18 -44.41 -44.36 4.08
N ASP A 19 -44.36 -45.67 3.85
CA ASP A 19 -44.11 -46.36 2.60
C ASP A 19 -45.04 -45.94 1.46
N ARG A 20 -44.51 -45.88 0.27
CA ARG A 20 -45.10 -46.40 -0.96
C ARG A 20 -44.07 -46.67 -2.04
N LEU A 21 -43.64 -47.92 -2.12
CA LEU A 21 -43.00 -48.52 -3.30
C LEU A 21 -44.03 -48.69 -4.42
N LYS A 22 -43.74 -48.19 -5.61
CA LYS A 22 -44.25 -48.80 -6.86
C LYS A 22 -43.11 -48.96 -7.84
N ARG A 23 -42.93 -50.25 -8.25
CA ARG A 23 -42.01 -50.76 -9.25
C ARG A 23 -42.36 -50.18 -10.63
N ALA A 24 -41.37 -49.75 -11.38
CA ALA A 24 -41.43 -49.61 -12.82
C ALA A 24 -40.15 -50.20 -13.42
N ASN A 25 -40.33 -51.07 -14.39
CA ASN A 25 -39.33 -51.84 -15.14
C ASN A 25 -38.31 -50.94 -15.80
N ILE A 26 -37.05 -51.28 -15.66
CA ILE A 26 -35.95 -50.68 -16.41
C ILE A 26 -35.59 -51.64 -17.56
N ASP A 27 -35.82 -51.16 -18.79
CA ASP A 27 -35.36 -51.77 -20.01
C ASP A 27 -33.88 -51.43 -20.23
N THR A 28 -33.04 -52.46 -20.31
CA THR A 28 -31.59 -52.36 -20.48
C THR A 28 -31.22 -52.40 -21.95
N THR A 29 -31.22 -51.26 -22.63
CA THR A 29 -30.45 -51.11 -23.88
C THR A 29 -29.50 -49.91 -23.74
N ALA A 30 -28.25 -50.24 -23.47
CA ALA A 30 -27.17 -49.31 -23.28
C ALA A 30 -26.84 -48.56 -24.58
N ARG A 31 -27.18 -47.24 -24.64
CA ARG A 31 -26.52 -46.30 -25.53
C ARG A 31 -25.44 -45.56 -24.73
N LYS A 32 -24.17 -45.74 -25.15
CA LYS A 32 -23.03 -44.98 -24.64
C LYS A 32 -23.33 -43.47 -24.72
N PRO A 33 -23.12 -42.68 -23.64
CA PRO A 33 -23.27 -41.24 -23.71
C PRO A 33 -22.18 -40.67 -24.63
N ARG A 34 -22.59 -39.95 -25.67
CA ARG A 34 -21.69 -39.09 -26.45
C ARG A 34 -21.17 -37.99 -25.49
N LEU A 35 -19.85 -37.93 -25.30
CA LEU A 35 -19.19 -36.79 -24.68
C LEU A 35 -19.68 -35.51 -25.35
N ALA A 36 -20.35 -34.66 -24.59
CA ALA A 36 -20.70 -33.32 -25.01
C ALA A 36 -19.39 -32.59 -25.30
N LYS A 37 -19.29 -32.02 -26.51
CA LYS A 37 -18.19 -31.09 -26.83
C LYS A 37 -18.23 -29.96 -25.81
N PRO A 38 -17.06 -29.51 -25.28
CA PRO A 38 -17.02 -28.37 -24.40
C PRO A 38 -17.68 -27.18 -25.10
N ALA A 39 -18.55 -26.47 -24.38
CA ALA A 39 -19.17 -25.24 -24.84
C ALA A 39 -18.06 -24.29 -25.32
N ARG A 40 -18.12 -23.87 -26.57
CA ARG A 40 -17.22 -22.83 -27.09
C ARG A 40 -17.37 -21.60 -26.19
N SER A 41 -16.26 -21.19 -25.58
CA SER A 41 -16.13 -19.89 -24.90
C SER A 41 -16.72 -18.80 -25.81
N VAL A 42 -17.65 -18.01 -25.27
CA VAL A 42 -18.27 -16.88 -25.94
C VAL A 42 -17.28 -15.70 -26.07
N TYR A 43 -16.10 -15.84 -25.53
CA TYR A 43 -15.03 -14.89 -25.72
C TYR A 43 -14.32 -15.20 -27.03
N GLY A 44 -14.50 -14.32 -28.00
CA GLY A 44 -13.81 -14.37 -29.28
C GLY A 44 -12.31 -14.55 -29.07
N ALA A 45 -11.67 -15.30 -29.99
CA ALA A 45 -10.24 -15.47 -30.00
C ALA A 45 -9.54 -14.11 -29.83
N PRO A 46 -8.49 -13.99 -29.02
CA PRO A 46 -7.76 -12.74 -28.86
C PRO A 46 -7.26 -12.32 -30.25
N MET A 47 -7.65 -11.15 -30.70
CA MET A 47 -6.94 -10.48 -31.78
C MET A 47 -5.55 -10.18 -31.21
N SER A 48 -4.57 -10.98 -31.59
CA SER A 48 -3.17 -10.69 -31.38
C SER A 48 -2.85 -9.35 -32.06
N SER A 49 -2.86 -8.26 -31.31
CA SER A 49 -2.21 -7.04 -31.75
C SER A 49 -0.75 -7.41 -31.99
N ALA A 50 -0.25 -7.18 -33.18
CA ALA A 50 1.12 -7.46 -33.55
C ALA A 50 2.02 -6.71 -32.55
N ARG A 51 2.70 -7.46 -31.68
CA ARG A 51 3.69 -6.93 -30.73
C ARG A 51 4.67 -6.05 -31.51
N PRO A 52 4.92 -4.79 -31.13
CA PRO A 52 6.09 -4.10 -31.61
C PRO A 52 7.29 -4.99 -31.27
N ALA A 53 8.01 -5.49 -32.26
CA ALA A 53 8.91 -6.65 -32.13
C ALA A 53 10.08 -6.47 -31.13
N ASN A 54 10.12 -5.34 -30.39
CA ASN A 54 11.31 -4.96 -29.62
C ASN A 54 11.06 -4.39 -28.22
N ARG A 55 9.84 -4.28 -27.70
CA ARG A 55 9.60 -3.72 -26.36
C ARG A 55 9.21 -4.81 -25.35
N PRO A 56 9.89 -4.91 -24.19
CA PRO A 56 9.47 -5.79 -23.12
C PRO A 56 8.15 -5.34 -22.54
N ARG A 57 7.28 -6.30 -22.24
CA ARG A 57 5.99 -6.08 -21.59
C ARG A 57 6.08 -6.35 -20.09
N ILE A 58 5.71 -5.38 -19.29
CA ILE A 58 5.71 -5.45 -17.84
C ILE A 58 4.28 -5.56 -17.34
N LEU A 59 3.99 -6.57 -16.52
CA LEU A 59 2.71 -6.70 -15.82
C LEU A 59 2.90 -6.36 -14.34
N ILE A 60 2.32 -5.25 -13.90
CA ILE A 60 2.26 -4.88 -12.49
C ILE A 60 0.99 -5.48 -11.88
N VAL A 61 1.15 -6.29 -10.84
CA VAL A 61 0.06 -6.94 -10.11
C VAL A 61 -0.06 -6.31 -8.75
N THR A 62 -1.15 -5.59 -8.49
CA THR A 62 -1.37 -4.87 -7.24
C THR A 62 -2.82 -5.01 -6.75
N PRO A 63 -3.04 -5.19 -5.43
CA PRO A 63 -4.39 -5.29 -4.88
C PRO A 63 -5.11 -3.95 -4.77
N GLU A 64 -4.39 -2.84 -4.86
CA GLU A 64 -4.93 -1.49 -4.69
C GLU A 64 -4.24 -0.47 -5.58
N ILE A 65 -4.97 0.59 -5.94
CA ILE A 65 -4.48 1.69 -6.77
C ILE A 65 -5.28 2.97 -6.47
N THR A 66 -4.65 4.13 -6.56
CA THR A 66 -5.32 5.42 -6.36
C THR A 66 -5.88 5.99 -7.67
N TYR A 67 -5.10 5.90 -8.74
CA TYR A 67 -5.49 6.36 -10.09
C TYR A 67 -4.67 5.63 -11.15
N LEU A 68 -5.09 5.77 -12.41
CA LEU A 68 -4.33 5.31 -13.58
C LEU A 68 -4.32 6.40 -14.66
N PRO A 69 -3.27 6.52 -15.47
CA PRO A 69 -3.19 7.49 -16.56
C PRO A 69 -4.33 7.29 -17.57
N SER A 70 -4.94 8.37 -18.04
CA SER A 70 -6.08 8.34 -18.97
C SER A 70 -5.78 7.58 -20.27
N GLY A 71 -4.54 7.57 -20.72
CA GLY A 71 -4.09 6.85 -21.92
C GLY A 71 -4.03 5.33 -21.78
N MET A 72 -4.14 4.77 -20.56
CA MET A 72 -4.11 3.32 -20.33
C MET A 72 -5.45 2.61 -20.59
N GLY A 73 -6.55 3.34 -20.68
CA GLY A 73 -7.88 2.77 -20.93
C GLY A 73 -9.00 3.72 -20.55
N ASN A 74 -10.21 3.45 -21.04
CA ASN A 74 -11.37 4.33 -20.85
C ASN A 74 -11.85 4.46 -19.39
N MET A 75 -11.48 3.53 -18.52
CA MET A 75 -11.88 3.51 -17.13
C MET A 75 -10.76 3.96 -16.18
N ALA A 76 -9.60 4.31 -16.72
CA ALA A 76 -8.41 4.63 -15.93
C ALA A 76 -8.69 5.67 -14.83
N GLU A 77 -9.36 6.77 -15.16
CA GLU A 77 -9.68 7.87 -14.25
C GLU A 77 -10.70 7.50 -13.14
N ARG A 78 -11.42 6.38 -13.31
CA ARG A 78 -12.44 5.93 -12.35
C ARG A 78 -11.94 4.83 -11.42
N MET A 79 -10.75 4.28 -11.67
CA MET A 79 -10.22 3.17 -10.90
C MET A 79 -9.47 3.68 -9.67
N SER A 80 -10.20 3.84 -8.58
CA SER A 80 -9.62 4.16 -7.29
C SER A 80 -10.10 3.17 -6.23
N ALA A 81 -9.16 2.44 -5.64
CA ALA A 81 -9.38 1.54 -4.52
C ALA A 81 -8.16 1.65 -3.59
N LYS A 82 -8.26 2.53 -2.59
CA LYS A 82 -7.16 2.87 -1.68
C LYS A 82 -7.43 2.32 -0.28
N ALA A 83 -6.43 1.66 0.28
CA ALA A 83 -6.41 1.29 1.70
C ALA A 83 -5.17 1.81 2.42
N GLY A 84 -4.08 2.05 1.69
CA GLY A 84 -2.83 2.52 2.25
C GLY A 84 -1.91 3.16 1.22
N GLY A 85 -0.66 3.37 1.61
CA GLY A 85 0.35 3.97 0.74
C GLY A 85 0.74 3.11 -0.48
N LEU A 86 0.43 1.81 -0.49
CA LEU A 86 0.66 0.94 -1.65
C LEU A 86 -0.14 1.41 -2.87
N ALA A 87 -1.36 1.90 -2.68
CA ALA A 87 -2.21 2.40 -3.76
C ALA A 87 -1.56 3.60 -4.48
N ASP A 88 -1.06 4.56 -3.70
CA ASP A 88 -0.38 5.76 -4.24
C ASP A 88 0.92 5.38 -4.96
N VAL A 89 1.72 4.50 -4.35
CA VAL A 89 2.99 4.02 -4.93
C VAL A 89 2.76 3.26 -6.24
N SER A 90 1.77 2.36 -6.27
CA SER A 90 1.42 1.60 -7.48
C SER A 90 0.95 2.54 -8.61
N ALA A 91 0.09 3.50 -8.29
CA ALA A 91 -0.40 4.49 -9.25
C ALA A 91 0.74 5.31 -9.85
N SER A 92 1.59 5.84 -8.99
CA SER A 92 2.70 6.69 -9.38
C SER A 92 3.76 5.95 -10.22
N LEU A 93 4.10 4.72 -9.84
CA LEU A 93 5.02 3.88 -10.61
C LEU A 93 4.45 3.56 -12.00
N VAL A 94 3.20 3.14 -12.07
CA VAL A 94 2.51 2.84 -13.33
C VAL A 94 2.48 4.07 -14.23
N SER A 95 2.09 5.24 -13.68
CA SER A 95 2.04 6.50 -14.43
C SER A 95 3.41 6.86 -14.99
N ALA A 96 4.44 6.86 -14.16
CA ALA A 96 5.79 7.23 -14.58
C ALA A 96 6.35 6.26 -15.64
N LEU A 97 6.10 4.95 -15.52
CA LEU A 97 6.50 3.98 -16.54
C LEU A 97 5.75 4.19 -17.86
N PHE A 98 4.46 4.48 -17.79
CA PHE A 98 3.63 4.77 -18.95
C PHE A 98 4.10 6.04 -19.66
N ASP A 99 4.39 7.11 -18.92
CA ASP A 99 4.87 8.39 -19.44
C ASP A 99 6.26 8.27 -20.08
N LEU A 100 7.11 7.37 -19.58
CA LEU A 100 8.39 6.99 -20.19
C LEU A 100 8.22 6.15 -21.47
N GLY A 101 6.99 5.75 -21.83
CA GLY A 101 6.67 4.96 -23.01
C GLY A 101 6.97 3.46 -22.87
N ALA A 102 7.04 2.93 -21.65
CA ALA A 102 7.12 1.50 -21.40
C ALA A 102 5.80 0.79 -21.75
N ASP A 103 5.89 -0.46 -22.24
CA ASP A 103 4.71 -1.34 -22.43
C ASP A 103 4.30 -1.92 -21.06
N VAL A 104 3.62 -1.08 -20.25
CA VAL A 104 3.18 -1.41 -18.89
C VAL A 104 1.70 -1.76 -18.84
N HIS A 105 1.39 -2.91 -18.24
CA HIS A 105 0.05 -3.41 -17.97
C HIS A 105 -0.18 -3.54 -16.48
N VAL A 106 -1.42 -3.37 -16.03
CA VAL A 106 -1.80 -3.46 -14.62
C VAL A 106 -2.90 -4.50 -14.42
N ALA A 107 -2.73 -5.37 -13.43
CA ALA A 107 -3.76 -6.28 -12.96
C ALA A 107 -4.29 -5.82 -11.60
N LEU A 108 -5.61 -5.68 -11.49
CA LEU A 108 -6.35 -5.25 -10.30
C LEU A 108 -7.55 -6.16 -10.04
N PRO A 109 -7.97 -6.38 -8.77
CA PRO A 109 -9.28 -6.95 -8.50
C PRO A 109 -10.40 -6.04 -9.00
N ASN A 110 -11.47 -6.59 -9.58
CA ASN A 110 -12.60 -5.79 -10.03
C ASN A 110 -13.48 -5.36 -8.87
N TYR A 111 -13.10 -4.31 -8.16
CA TYR A 111 -13.85 -3.70 -7.06
C TYR A 111 -15.00 -2.84 -7.61
N ARG A 112 -15.99 -3.45 -8.23
CA ARG A 112 -17.08 -2.75 -8.94
C ARG A 112 -17.72 -1.63 -8.11
N ARG A 113 -17.94 -1.87 -6.80
CA ARG A 113 -18.55 -0.87 -5.91
C ARG A 113 -17.62 0.31 -5.65
N MET A 114 -16.34 0.07 -5.35
CA MET A 114 -15.36 1.12 -5.12
C MET A 114 -15.03 1.91 -6.39
N PHE A 115 -15.06 1.25 -7.55
CA PHE A 115 -14.87 1.90 -8.84
C PHE A 115 -16.15 2.60 -9.35
N HIS A 116 -17.23 2.64 -8.56
CA HIS A 116 -18.53 3.16 -8.95
C HIS A 116 -19.05 2.60 -10.29
N MET A 117 -18.71 1.36 -10.59
CA MET A 117 -19.23 0.62 -11.73
C MET A 117 -20.67 0.22 -11.44
N ASP A 118 -21.60 0.73 -12.24
CA ASP A 118 -23.03 0.62 -11.99
C ASP A 118 -23.56 -0.80 -11.95
N ILE A 119 -24.59 -0.95 -11.10
CA ILE A 119 -25.28 -2.14 -10.69
C ILE A 119 -26.12 -2.74 -11.84
N PHE A 120 -26.47 -1.99 -12.92
CA PHE A 120 -27.43 -2.38 -13.94
C PHE A 120 -26.85 -2.84 -15.30
N GLN A 121 -25.59 -3.28 -15.37
CA GLN A 121 -24.95 -3.73 -16.63
C GLN A 121 -24.88 -2.66 -17.74
N LEU A 122 -25.31 -1.43 -17.48
CA LEU A 122 -25.17 -0.32 -18.41
C LEU A 122 -23.70 -0.06 -18.72
N HIS A 123 -22.85 -0.12 -17.70
CA HIS A 123 -21.41 0.00 -17.86
C HIS A 123 -20.78 -1.15 -18.66
N GLU A 124 -21.25 -2.38 -18.50
CA GLU A 124 -20.74 -3.49 -19.31
C GLU A 124 -21.06 -3.33 -20.80
N LYS A 125 -22.23 -2.79 -21.12
CA LYS A 125 -22.62 -2.47 -22.52
C LYS A 125 -21.81 -1.30 -23.07
N GLU A 126 -21.57 -0.29 -22.28
CA GLU A 126 -20.73 0.86 -22.64
C GLU A 126 -19.26 0.42 -22.79
N LEU A 127 -18.70 -0.33 -21.82
CA LEU A 127 -17.36 -0.91 -21.90
C LEU A 127 -17.18 -1.77 -23.15
N ARG A 128 -18.15 -2.63 -23.51
CA ARG A 128 -18.07 -3.42 -24.76
C ARG A 128 -18.00 -2.57 -26.00
N LYS A 129 -18.72 -1.44 -26.04
CA LYS A 129 -18.65 -0.48 -27.16
C LYS A 129 -17.28 0.21 -27.22
N TYR A 130 -16.65 0.45 -26.06
CA TYR A 130 -15.36 1.13 -25.98
C TYR A 130 -14.19 0.18 -26.23
N HIS A 131 -14.24 -1.06 -25.71
CA HIS A 131 -13.25 -2.10 -26.02
C HIS A 131 -13.11 -2.39 -27.53
N GLN A 132 -14.15 -2.13 -28.30
CA GLN A 132 -14.08 -2.23 -29.76
C GLN A 132 -13.33 -1.05 -30.42
N LYS A 133 -13.05 0.02 -29.68
CA LYS A 133 -12.46 1.26 -30.23
C LYS A 133 -11.00 1.50 -29.82
N LEU A 134 -10.52 0.85 -28.77
CA LEU A 134 -9.13 0.96 -28.32
C LEU A 134 -8.35 -0.30 -28.70
N PRO A 135 -7.26 -0.17 -29.46
CA PRO A 135 -6.49 -1.31 -29.94
C PRO A 135 -5.74 -2.05 -28.82
N GLU A 136 -5.45 -1.42 -27.69
CA GLU A 136 -4.74 -2.03 -26.56
C GLU A 136 -5.34 -1.60 -25.23
N ASP A 137 -5.68 -2.60 -24.40
CA ASP A 137 -6.16 -2.41 -23.03
C ASP A 137 -5.00 -2.77 -22.09
N HIS A 138 -4.47 -1.75 -21.40
CA HIS A 138 -3.39 -1.89 -20.43
C HIS A 138 -3.88 -2.22 -19.02
N ILE A 139 -5.20 -2.22 -18.80
CA ILE A 139 -5.83 -2.46 -17.51
C ILE A 139 -6.55 -3.81 -17.54
N HIS A 140 -6.19 -4.70 -16.64
CA HIS A 140 -6.73 -6.06 -16.55
C HIS A 140 -7.44 -6.26 -15.21
N LEU A 141 -8.75 -6.29 -15.22
CA LEU A 141 -9.55 -6.53 -14.03
C LEU A 141 -9.72 -8.03 -13.80
N ALA A 142 -9.34 -8.48 -12.62
CA ALA A 142 -9.59 -9.83 -12.13
C ALA A 142 -11.07 -9.97 -11.75
N GLU A 143 -11.76 -10.95 -12.34
CA GLU A 143 -13.21 -11.10 -12.24
C GLU A 143 -13.61 -12.19 -11.25
N ASP A 144 -14.05 -11.78 -10.04
CA ASP A 144 -14.69 -12.67 -9.07
C ASP A 144 -15.73 -11.90 -8.27
N ARG A 145 -16.86 -12.58 -7.95
CA ARG A 145 -17.94 -11.97 -7.14
C ARG A 145 -17.47 -11.50 -5.77
N ILE A 146 -16.38 -12.07 -5.23
CA ILE A 146 -15.81 -11.70 -3.94
C ILE A 146 -15.31 -10.24 -3.94
N PHE A 147 -14.98 -9.66 -5.09
CA PHE A 147 -14.51 -8.28 -5.22
C PHE A 147 -15.65 -7.27 -5.38
N TYR A 148 -16.76 -7.65 -6.03
CA TYR A 148 -17.74 -6.73 -6.62
C TYR A 148 -18.40 -5.78 -5.61
N TYR A 149 -18.68 -6.26 -4.41
CA TYR A 149 -19.48 -5.54 -3.41
C TYR A 149 -18.69 -5.08 -2.20
N ARG A 150 -17.37 -5.05 -2.32
CA ARG A 150 -16.51 -4.61 -1.23
C ARG A 150 -16.48 -3.10 -1.12
N ASP A 151 -16.50 -2.61 0.12
CA ASP A 151 -16.34 -1.19 0.47
C ASP A 151 -14.89 -0.85 0.83
N GLN A 152 -14.07 -1.88 1.07
CA GLN A 152 -12.67 -1.76 1.49
C GLN A 152 -11.84 -2.86 0.82
N VAL A 153 -10.60 -2.51 0.47
CA VAL A 153 -9.62 -3.46 -0.10
C VAL A 153 -9.31 -4.55 0.91
N TYR A 154 -9.05 -4.18 2.16
CA TYR A 154 -8.75 -5.11 3.25
C TYR A 154 -9.86 -5.13 4.28
N SER A 155 -10.28 -6.31 4.70
CA SER A 155 -11.20 -6.56 5.84
C SER A 155 -10.43 -6.98 7.11
N GLY A 156 -9.24 -6.44 7.32
CA GLY A 156 -8.30 -6.89 8.33
C GLY A 156 -7.51 -8.14 7.90
N TYR A 157 -6.73 -8.74 8.81
CA TYR A 157 -5.94 -9.96 8.55
C TYR A 157 -6.77 -11.22 8.85
N THR A 158 -7.91 -11.34 8.19
CA THR A 158 -8.90 -12.38 8.43
C THR A 158 -8.87 -13.44 7.33
N GLU A 159 -9.55 -14.56 7.54
CA GLU A 159 -9.78 -15.60 6.53
C GLU A 159 -10.44 -15.02 5.26
N ASP A 160 -11.26 -13.99 5.39
CA ASP A 160 -11.88 -13.30 4.25
C ASP A 160 -10.82 -12.62 3.37
N SER A 161 -9.83 -11.95 3.96
CA SER A 161 -8.72 -11.35 3.21
C SER A 161 -7.88 -12.40 2.47
N VAL A 162 -7.69 -13.58 3.06
CA VAL A 162 -7.03 -14.71 2.39
C VAL A 162 -7.85 -15.17 1.18
N LYS A 163 -9.17 -15.32 1.32
CA LYS A 163 -10.06 -15.71 0.21
C LYS A 163 -9.99 -14.70 -0.94
N VAL A 164 -9.97 -13.41 -0.63
CA VAL A 164 -9.80 -12.33 -1.62
C VAL A 164 -8.46 -12.45 -2.33
N ALA A 165 -7.36 -12.61 -1.58
CA ALA A 165 -6.02 -12.74 -2.15
C ALA A 165 -5.88 -13.96 -3.05
N LEU A 166 -6.42 -15.12 -2.66
CA LEU A 166 -6.37 -16.33 -3.48
C LEU A 166 -7.23 -16.20 -4.75
N ALA A 167 -8.43 -15.61 -4.66
CA ALA A 167 -9.25 -15.34 -5.83
C ALA A 167 -8.54 -14.39 -6.81
N PHE A 168 -7.88 -13.35 -6.30
CA PHE A 168 -7.11 -12.43 -7.14
C PHE A 168 -5.96 -13.13 -7.86
N GLN A 169 -5.16 -13.88 -7.13
CA GLN A 169 -4.03 -14.63 -7.70
C GLN A 169 -4.49 -15.68 -8.72
N ARG A 170 -5.61 -16.37 -8.46
CA ARG A 170 -6.21 -17.29 -9.42
C ARG A 170 -6.52 -16.61 -10.75
N GLU A 171 -7.21 -15.49 -10.72
CA GLU A 171 -7.58 -14.75 -11.94
C GLU A 171 -6.33 -14.24 -12.68
N VAL A 172 -5.33 -13.73 -11.93
CA VAL A 172 -4.07 -13.30 -12.54
C VAL A 172 -3.35 -14.47 -13.22
N ILE A 173 -3.18 -15.60 -12.51
CA ILE A 173 -2.47 -16.79 -13.01
C ILE A 173 -3.18 -17.40 -14.21
N ASN A 174 -4.51 -17.58 -14.12
CA ASN A 174 -5.26 -18.37 -15.09
C ASN A 174 -5.73 -17.54 -16.29
N HIS A 175 -5.92 -16.23 -16.12
CA HIS A 175 -6.55 -15.40 -17.15
C HIS A 175 -5.71 -14.19 -17.59
N VAL A 176 -5.16 -13.41 -16.64
CA VAL A 176 -4.43 -12.19 -16.99
C VAL A 176 -3.06 -12.50 -17.60
N VAL A 177 -2.25 -13.33 -16.96
CA VAL A 177 -0.91 -13.71 -17.46
C VAL A 177 -0.97 -14.32 -18.85
N PRO A 178 -1.86 -15.31 -19.17
CA PRO A 178 -1.98 -15.84 -20.52
C PRO A 178 -2.42 -14.81 -21.57
N ARG A 179 -3.25 -13.84 -21.19
CA ARG A 179 -3.73 -12.77 -22.08
C ARG A 179 -2.65 -11.75 -22.36
N VAL A 180 -1.99 -11.26 -21.32
CA VAL A 180 -0.95 -10.23 -21.41
C VAL A 180 0.33 -10.78 -22.02
N ASN A 181 0.66 -12.03 -21.68
CA ASN A 181 1.93 -12.68 -22.05
C ASN A 181 3.15 -11.79 -21.72
N PRO A 182 3.35 -11.43 -20.43
CA PRO A 182 4.38 -10.49 -20.03
C PRO A 182 5.78 -11.09 -20.10
N ASP A 183 6.78 -10.25 -20.30
CA ASP A 183 8.20 -10.61 -20.18
C ASP A 183 8.66 -10.59 -18.72
N LEU A 184 8.04 -9.73 -17.91
CA LEU A 184 8.29 -9.60 -16.48
C LEU A 184 6.99 -9.31 -15.74
N ILE A 185 6.82 -9.94 -14.56
CA ILE A 185 5.73 -9.67 -13.63
C ILE A 185 6.30 -8.98 -12.39
N HIS A 186 5.72 -7.84 -12.03
CA HIS A 186 6.01 -7.14 -10.78
C HIS A 186 4.87 -7.33 -9.78
N CYS A 187 5.15 -8.06 -8.72
CA CYS A 187 4.21 -8.45 -7.67
C CYS A 187 4.38 -7.57 -6.42
N ASN A 188 3.28 -7.29 -5.71
CA ASN A 188 3.27 -6.42 -4.55
C ASN A 188 2.65 -7.11 -3.33
N ASP A 189 3.44 -7.31 -2.27
CA ASP A 189 3.07 -7.88 -0.98
C ASP A 189 2.44 -9.29 -1.02
N TRP A 190 2.09 -9.82 0.16
CA TRP A 190 1.61 -11.19 0.38
C TRP A 190 0.38 -11.58 -0.44
N MET A 191 -0.46 -10.61 -0.83
CA MET A 191 -1.65 -10.88 -1.65
C MET A 191 -1.33 -11.34 -3.07
N THR A 192 -0.07 -11.23 -3.48
CA THR A 192 0.45 -11.67 -4.78
C THR A 192 1.52 -12.76 -4.66
N GLY A 193 1.71 -13.31 -3.45
CA GLY A 193 2.87 -14.14 -3.07
C GLY A 193 3.01 -15.49 -3.77
N LEU A 194 1.93 -16.06 -4.36
CA LEU A 194 2.01 -17.31 -5.14
C LEU A 194 2.43 -17.05 -6.61
N ILE A 195 2.23 -15.84 -7.12
CA ILE A 195 2.46 -15.50 -8.52
C ILE A 195 3.92 -15.71 -8.95
N PRO A 196 4.94 -15.32 -8.15
CA PRO A 196 6.33 -15.56 -8.50
C PRO A 196 6.68 -17.02 -8.70
N ALA A 197 6.11 -17.93 -7.89
CA ALA A 197 6.32 -19.38 -8.02
C ALA A 197 5.76 -19.92 -9.35
N MET A 198 4.55 -19.53 -9.72
CA MET A 198 3.94 -19.85 -11.01
C MET A 198 4.74 -19.22 -12.18
N ALA A 199 5.14 -17.94 -12.06
CA ALA A 199 5.91 -17.24 -13.07
C ALA A 199 7.24 -17.96 -13.36
N ARG A 200 7.93 -18.41 -12.30
CA ARG A 200 9.16 -19.22 -12.42
C ARG A 200 8.93 -20.49 -13.22
N ARG A 201 7.82 -21.21 -12.97
CA ARG A 201 7.45 -22.42 -13.71
C ARG A 201 7.21 -22.16 -15.19
N ARG A 202 6.71 -20.97 -15.53
CA ARG A 202 6.46 -20.54 -16.92
C ARG A 202 7.65 -19.84 -17.58
N GLY A 203 8.80 -19.74 -16.90
CA GLY A 203 9.98 -19.05 -17.39
C GLY A 203 9.85 -17.52 -17.47
N ILE A 204 8.84 -16.95 -16.78
CA ILE A 204 8.64 -15.51 -16.72
C ILE A 204 9.42 -14.95 -15.53
N LYS A 205 10.18 -13.88 -15.75
CA LYS A 205 10.91 -13.21 -14.66
C LYS A 205 9.96 -12.46 -13.74
N SER A 206 10.25 -12.44 -12.45
CA SER A 206 9.42 -11.75 -11.45
C SER A 206 10.24 -10.89 -10.51
N LEU A 207 9.80 -9.65 -10.35
CA LEU A 207 10.17 -8.73 -9.27
C LEU A 207 9.10 -8.82 -8.18
N PHE A 208 9.49 -8.82 -6.92
CA PHE A 208 8.57 -8.83 -5.78
C PHE A 208 8.90 -7.69 -4.82
N THR A 209 7.96 -6.76 -4.65
CA THR A 209 8.10 -5.64 -3.72
C THR A 209 7.48 -5.97 -2.37
N VAL A 210 8.27 -5.82 -1.32
CA VAL A 210 7.88 -5.95 0.09
C VAL A 210 7.60 -4.55 0.64
N HIS A 211 6.32 -4.14 0.65
CA HIS A 211 5.89 -2.86 1.21
C HIS A 211 5.73 -2.92 2.72
N ASN A 212 5.37 -4.11 3.23
CA ASN A 212 5.22 -4.37 4.65
C ASN A 212 5.56 -5.84 4.95
N ILE A 213 5.76 -6.14 6.24
CA ILE A 213 6.12 -7.47 6.74
C ILE A 213 4.91 -8.36 7.09
N HIS A 214 3.69 -7.90 6.82
CA HIS A 214 2.49 -8.68 7.07
C HIS A 214 2.42 -9.88 6.12
N THR A 215 2.06 -11.04 6.66
CA THR A 215 1.89 -12.27 5.90
C THR A 215 0.66 -13.04 6.34
N GLN A 216 0.25 -13.99 5.50
CA GLN A 216 -0.78 -14.97 5.78
C GLN A 216 -0.28 -16.36 5.41
N ARG A 217 -0.80 -17.38 6.11
CA ARG A 217 -0.43 -18.78 5.93
C ARG A 217 -1.63 -19.60 5.51
N VAL A 218 -1.47 -20.36 4.44
CA VAL A 218 -2.51 -21.17 3.83
C VAL A 218 -2.01 -22.60 3.59
N SER A 219 -2.91 -23.59 3.60
CA SER A 219 -2.59 -24.93 3.08
C SER A 219 -2.72 -24.96 1.55
N LEU A 220 -2.02 -25.87 0.87
CA LEU A 220 -2.25 -26.05 -0.58
C LEU A 220 -3.68 -26.51 -0.88
N GLY A 221 -4.32 -27.28 0.02
CA GLY A 221 -5.73 -27.61 -0.12
C GLY A 221 -6.62 -26.37 -0.19
N GLN A 222 -6.38 -25.34 0.64
CA GLN A 222 -7.10 -24.07 0.56
C GLN A 222 -6.83 -23.31 -0.76
N VAL A 223 -5.61 -23.43 -1.31
CA VAL A 223 -5.23 -22.83 -2.60
C VAL A 223 -5.98 -23.53 -3.73
N GLU A 224 -6.02 -24.85 -3.73
CA GLU A 224 -6.73 -25.67 -4.72
C GLU A 224 -8.25 -25.49 -4.66
N ASP A 225 -8.84 -25.39 -3.48
CA ASP A 225 -10.27 -25.10 -3.28
C ASP A 225 -10.70 -23.77 -3.93
N ARG A 226 -9.73 -22.90 -4.22
CA ARG A 226 -9.96 -21.64 -4.94
C ARG A 226 -9.66 -21.72 -6.43
N GLY A 227 -9.34 -22.91 -6.95
CA GLY A 227 -9.13 -23.16 -8.39
C GLY A 227 -7.74 -22.76 -8.89
N ILE A 228 -6.73 -22.80 -8.02
CA ILE A 228 -5.32 -22.67 -8.39
C ILE A 228 -4.70 -24.07 -8.36
N ASP A 229 -4.20 -24.56 -9.49
CA ASP A 229 -3.47 -25.83 -9.56
C ASP A 229 -2.06 -25.64 -8.97
N SER A 230 -1.95 -25.87 -7.67
CA SER A 230 -0.69 -25.73 -6.93
C SER A 230 0.31 -26.86 -7.23
N ALA A 231 -0.14 -28.00 -7.75
CA ALA A 231 0.72 -29.13 -8.09
C ALA A 231 1.79 -28.77 -9.13
N GLU A 232 1.50 -27.80 -10.00
CA GLU A 232 2.47 -27.35 -11.02
C GLU A 232 3.68 -26.60 -10.44
N PHE A 233 3.55 -25.92 -9.27
CA PHE A 233 4.57 -25.01 -8.77
C PHE A 233 4.86 -25.07 -7.27
N TRP A 234 4.26 -26.02 -6.52
CA TRP A 234 4.41 -26.11 -5.07
C TRP A 234 5.87 -26.20 -4.59
N MET A 235 6.77 -26.81 -5.35
CA MET A 235 8.20 -26.89 -5.03
C MET A 235 8.90 -25.53 -5.02
N ASN A 236 8.29 -24.49 -5.57
CA ASN A 236 8.77 -23.13 -5.57
C ASN A 236 8.12 -22.26 -4.47
N LEU A 237 7.37 -22.87 -3.54
CA LEU A 237 6.73 -22.20 -2.42
C LEU A 237 7.55 -22.39 -1.13
N TYR A 238 7.38 -21.50 -0.19
CA TYR A 238 8.01 -21.56 1.13
C TYR A 238 7.04 -22.16 2.15
N PHE A 239 7.43 -23.29 2.74
CA PHE A 239 6.65 -24.03 3.71
C PHE A 239 7.19 -23.83 5.12
N ASP A 240 6.33 -23.94 6.14
CA ASP A 240 6.73 -23.88 7.57
C ASP A 240 7.77 -24.97 7.94
N ARG A 241 7.72 -26.11 7.27
CA ARG A 241 8.74 -27.16 7.27
C ARG A 241 8.88 -27.79 5.89
N ALA A 242 10.01 -28.40 5.59
CA ALA A 242 10.20 -29.10 4.32
C ALA A 242 9.19 -30.26 4.18
N PRO A 243 8.36 -30.28 3.12
CA PRO A 243 7.42 -31.37 2.87
C PRO A 243 8.12 -32.60 2.35
N ALA A 244 7.64 -33.78 2.77
CA ALA A 244 8.16 -35.05 2.29
C ALA A 244 7.56 -35.47 0.93
N SER A 245 6.34 -35.04 0.63
CA SER A 245 5.62 -35.27 -0.63
C SER A 245 4.65 -34.13 -0.91
N TYR A 246 4.01 -34.17 -2.08
CA TYR A 246 2.96 -33.22 -2.41
C TYR A 246 1.74 -33.32 -1.47
N GLU A 247 1.34 -34.55 -1.12
CA GLU A 247 0.21 -34.82 -0.22
C GLU A 247 0.52 -34.29 1.20
N ASP A 248 1.76 -34.45 1.69
CA ASP A 248 2.19 -33.87 2.96
C ASP A 248 2.15 -32.33 2.91
N ALA A 249 2.62 -31.74 1.81
CA ALA A 249 2.55 -30.30 1.58
C ALA A 249 1.10 -29.79 1.53
N ARG A 250 0.22 -30.57 0.86
CA ARG A 250 -1.17 -30.17 0.60
C ARG A 250 -2.01 -30.08 1.88
N ASP A 251 -1.91 -31.07 2.72
CA ASP A 251 -2.86 -31.27 3.81
C ASP A 251 -2.29 -30.91 5.19
N ASN A 252 -0.97 -31.02 5.38
CA ASN A 252 -0.35 -30.97 6.72
C ASN A 252 0.55 -29.76 6.95
N ILE A 253 0.97 -29.05 5.92
CA ILE A 253 1.95 -27.96 6.03
C ILE A 253 1.40 -26.69 5.42
N LYS A 254 1.60 -25.57 6.13
CA LYS A 254 1.18 -24.28 5.61
C LYS A 254 2.29 -23.63 4.79
N VAL A 255 1.86 -22.89 3.79
CA VAL A 255 2.64 -22.02 2.94
C VAL A 255 2.53 -20.60 3.48
N ASP A 256 3.64 -19.93 3.70
CA ASP A 256 3.69 -18.51 4.01
C ASP A 256 3.69 -17.71 2.71
N LEU A 257 2.66 -16.85 2.51
CA LEU A 257 2.45 -16.17 1.24
C LEU A 257 3.51 -15.10 0.95
N LEU A 258 3.90 -14.30 1.94
CA LEU A 258 4.94 -13.28 1.76
C LEU A 258 6.30 -13.92 1.50
N THR A 259 6.68 -14.87 2.37
CA THR A 259 7.96 -15.56 2.25
C THR A 259 8.06 -16.34 0.94
N SER A 260 6.94 -16.95 0.47
CA SER A 260 6.90 -17.61 -0.85
C SER A 260 7.13 -16.65 -2.00
N GLY A 261 6.56 -15.44 -1.93
CA GLY A 261 6.80 -14.39 -2.92
C GLY A 261 8.29 -14.00 -2.98
N ILE A 262 8.91 -13.80 -1.82
CA ILE A 262 10.35 -13.49 -1.70
C ILE A 262 11.19 -14.65 -2.24
N PHE A 263 10.93 -15.87 -1.78
CA PHE A 263 11.68 -17.08 -2.16
C PHE A 263 11.65 -17.34 -3.66
N ALA A 264 10.44 -17.31 -4.26
CA ALA A 264 10.27 -17.66 -5.66
C ALA A 264 10.67 -16.57 -6.65
N SER A 265 10.68 -15.30 -6.25
CA SER A 265 11.00 -14.18 -7.17
C SER A 265 12.46 -14.20 -7.63
N HIS A 266 12.73 -13.59 -8.78
CA HIS A 266 14.09 -13.46 -9.31
C HIS A 266 14.83 -12.27 -8.67
N PHE A 267 14.11 -11.21 -8.40
CA PHE A 267 14.62 -10.05 -7.70
C PHE A 267 13.58 -9.55 -6.70
N ILE A 268 14.00 -9.01 -5.59
CA ILE A 268 13.11 -8.37 -4.61
C ILE A 268 13.52 -6.92 -4.37
N ASN A 269 12.57 -6.10 -4.01
CA ASN A 269 12.90 -4.84 -3.38
C ASN A 269 12.05 -4.60 -2.13
N THR A 270 12.64 -3.89 -1.18
CA THR A 270 11.93 -3.23 -0.10
C THR A 270 11.80 -1.76 -0.41
N VAL A 271 10.91 -1.07 0.29
CA VAL A 271 10.61 0.34 0.05
C VAL A 271 11.55 1.32 0.79
N SER A 272 12.69 0.83 1.26
CA SER A 272 13.77 1.64 1.85
C SER A 272 15.06 0.83 1.95
N PRO A 273 16.23 1.40 1.63
CA PRO A 273 17.54 0.79 1.87
C PRO A 273 17.77 0.48 3.35
N ARG A 274 17.43 1.42 4.23
CA ARG A 274 17.58 1.26 5.68
C ARG A 274 16.68 0.15 6.22
N PHE A 275 15.44 0.07 5.77
CA PHE A 275 14.52 -0.98 6.21
C PHE A 275 15.01 -2.38 5.82
N LEU A 276 15.53 -2.55 4.59
CA LEU A 276 16.17 -3.80 4.17
C LEU A 276 17.36 -4.16 5.07
N TRP A 277 18.20 -3.18 5.38
CA TRP A 277 19.33 -3.36 6.28
C TRP A 277 18.87 -3.74 7.70
N GLU A 278 17.87 -3.07 8.25
CA GLU A 278 17.32 -3.34 9.59
C GLU A 278 16.73 -4.76 9.70
N ILE A 279 16.00 -5.21 8.68
CA ILE A 279 15.48 -6.59 8.64
C ILE A 279 16.63 -7.58 8.63
N ASN A 280 17.59 -7.43 7.74
CA ASN A 280 18.73 -8.34 7.60
C ASN A 280 19.56 -8.44 8.88
N ASN A 281 19.64 -7.36 9.67
CA ASN A 281 20.37 -7.31 10.93
C ASN A 281 19.50 -7.62 12.17
N GLY A 282 18.23 -8.01 11.98
CA GLY A 282 17.36 -8.46 13.07
C GLY A 282 16.93 -7.35 14.03
N TRP A 283 16.87 -6.09 13.59
CA TRP A 283 16.50 -4.95 14.44
C TRP A 283 15.02 -4.97 14.86
N HIS A 284 14.18 -5.63 14.08
CA HIS A 284 12.75 -5.69 14.33
C HIS A 284 12.31 -7.09 14.74
N GLY A 285 12.04 -7.28 16.03
CA GLY A 285 11.56 -8.56 16.57
C GLY A 285 10.17 -8.99 16.05
N VAL A 286 9.44 -8.08 15.40
CA VAL A 286 8.14 -8.36 14.78
C VAL A 286 8.27 -9.00 13.39
N VAL A 287 9.46 -8.97 12.77
CA VAL A 287 9.70 -9.58 11.45
C VAL A 287 9.84 -11.10 11.62
N PRO A 288 9.02 -11.91 10.94
CA PRO A 288 9.17 -13.36 10.98
C PRO A 288 10.57 -13.80 10.54
N ASP A 289 11.15 -14.76 11.28
CA ASP A 289 12.49 -15.30 10.97
C ASP A 289 12.60 -15.84 9.55
N THR A 290 11.50 -16.36 9.00
CA THR A 290 11.43 -16.86 7.63
C THR A 290 11.63 -15.74 6.61
N VAL A 291 10.93 -14.61 6.79
CA VAL A 291 11.07 -13.41 5.96
C VAL A 291 12.49 -12.85 6.06
N ARG A 292 13.02 -12.74 7.29
CA ARG A 292 14.38 -12.23 7.53
C ARG A 292 15.44 -13.06 6.81
N ARG A 293 15.37 -14.40 6.91
CA ARG A 293 16.34 -15.31 6.27
C ARG A 293 16.30 -15.20 4.74
N GLU A 294 15.10 -15.24 4.17
CA GLU A 294 14.96 -15.15 2.70
C GLU A 294 15.43 -13.79 2.15
N LEU A 295 15.14 -12.69 2.86
CA LEU A 295 15.66 -11.37 2.48
C LEU A 295 17.18 -11.30 2.57
N ALA A 296 17.78 -11.88 3.61
CA ALA A 296 19.24 -11.94 3.76
C ALA A 296 19.88 -12.75 2.64
N GLU A 297 19.33 -13.91 2.27
CA GLU A 297 19.81 -14.75 1.15
C GLU A 297 19.73 -13.98 -0.19
N LYS A 298 18.61 -13.30 -0.47
CA LYS A 298 18.45 -12.46 -1.67
C LYS A 298 19.45 -11.31 -1.70
N THR A 299 19.70 -10.69 -0.55
CA THR A 299 20.68 -9.59 -0.41
C THR A 299 22.09 -10.11 -0.68
N HIS A 300 22.45 -11.25 -0.09
CA HIS A 300 23.76 -11.87 -0.30
C HIS A 300 23.98 -12.28 -1.76
N ALA A 301 22.93 -12.74 -2.44
CA ALA A 301 22.95 -13.10 -3.85
C ALA A 301 22.96 -11.88 -4.81
N GLY A 302 22.90 -10.64 -4.30
CA GLY A 302 22.78 -9.43 -5.13
C GLY A 302 21.44 -9.29 -5.83
N CYS A 303 20.40 -9.97 -5.33
CA CYS A 303 19.06 -9.99 -5.90
C CYS A 303 18.05 -9.20 -5.04
N ALA A 304 18.52 -8.24 -4.26
CA ALA A 304 17.70 -7.41 -3.39
C ALA A 304 18.16 -5.95 -3.43
N ALA A 305 17.19 -5.01 -3.38
CA ALA A 305 17.45 -3.58 -3.27
C ALA A 305 16.43 -2.89 -2.37
N GLY A 306 16.80 -1.75 -1.79
CA GLY A 306 15.86 -0.82 -1.17
C GLY A 306 15.61 0.35 -2.12
N ILE A 307 14.34 0.61 -2.46
CA ILE A 307 13.94 1.73 -3.31
C ILE A 307 12.88 2.53 -2.57
N LEU A 308 13.20 3.77 -2.21
CA LEU A 308 12.22 4.67 -1.59
C LEU A 308 11.07 4.95 -2.55
N ASN A 309 9.87 5.04 -1.99
CA ASN A 309 8.71 5.55 -2.70
C ASN A 309 8.81 7.09 -2.84
N ALA A 310 7.91 7.67 -3.63
CA ALA A 310 7.73 9.11 -3.67
C ALA A 310 6.26 9.47 -3.36
N PRO A 311 5.99 10.65 -2.79
CA PRO A 311 4.62 11.15 -2.59
C PRO A 311 3.89 11.35 -3.90
N ASP A 312 2.56 11.25 -3.90
CA ASP A 312 1.73 11.58 -5.05
C ASP A 312 1.93 13.06 -5.45
N PRO A 313 2.05 13.38 -6.76
CA PRO A 313 2.25 14.75 -7.23
C PRO A 313 1.16 15.75 -6.82
N SER A 314 -0.04 15.26 -6.46
CA SER A 314 -1.11 16.13 -5.95
C SER A 314 -0.80 16.75 -4.57
N TYR A 315 0.23 16.24 -3.86
CA TYR A 315 0.72 16.85 -2.63
C TYR A 315 1.70 18.00 -2.94
N ASP A 316 1.17 19.07 -3.53
CA ASP A 316 1.94 20.27 -3.88
C ASP A 316 1.18 21.54 -3.45
N PRO A 317 1.70 22.32 -2.48
CA PRO A 317 1.01 23.50 -1.98
C PRO A 317 0.76 24.58 -3.05
N GLU A 318 1.41 24.52 -4.21
CA GLU A 318 1.16 25.46 -5.30
C GLU A 318 -0.12 25.14 -6.10
N SER A 319 -0.55 23.87 -6.09
CA SER A 319 -1.66 23.38 -6.92
C SER A 319 -2.70 22.55 -6.16
N ASP A 320 -2.53 22.32 -4.85
CA ASP A 320 -3.47 21.55 -4.03
C ASP A 320 -4.76 22.35 -3.81
N ASP A 321 -5.84 21.94 -4.43
CA ASP A 321 -7.16 22.58 -4.37
C ASP A 321 -7.95 22.24 -3.08
N LEU A 322 -7.45 21.32 -2.25
CA LEU A 322 -8.05 20.95 -0.97
C LEU A 322 -7.61 21.87 0.19
N ILE A 323 -6.52 22.63 0.02
CA ILE A 323 -6.09 23.60 1.03
C ILE A 323 -6.82 24.94 0.88
N ALA A 324 -6.86 25.75 1.94
CA ALA A 324 -7.61 27.00 1.93
C ALA A 324 -6.93 28.09 1.10
N GLN A 325 -5.60 28.13 1.11
CA GLN A 325 -4.78 29.04 0.32
C GLN A 325 -3.56 28.31 -0.20
N THR A 326 -3.36 28.33 -1.53
CA THR A 326 -2.16 27.83 -2.19
C THR A 326 -0.98 28.78 -2.00
N TYR A 327 0.24 28.25 -2.01
CA TYR A 327 1.45 29.02 -1.81
C TYR A 327 2.70 28.34 -2.39
N THR A 328 3.73 29.14 -2.63
CA THR A 328 5.04 28.67 -3.08
C THR A 328 6.02 28.63 -1.90
N ALA A 329 7.21 28.08 -2.09
CA ALA A 329 8.27 28.14 -1.11
C ALA A 329 8.65 29.60 -0.71
N ALA A 330 8.47 30.57 -1.62
CA ALA A 330 8.74 31.99 -1.33
C ALA A 330 7.62 32.68 -0.54
N SER A 331 6.39 32.19 -0.60
CA SER A 331 5.21 32.74 0.11
C SER A 331 4.67 31.81 1.21
N HIS A 332 5.47 30.81 1.62
CA HIS A 332 5.00 29.77 2.56
C HIS A 332 4.53 30.35 3.89
N ARG A 333 5.16 31.41 4.40
CA ARG A 333 4.76 32.04 5.68
C ARG A 333 3.32 32.52 5.65
N GLU A 334 2.93 33.24 4.60
CA GLU A 334 1.57 33.79 4.44
C GLU A 334 0.57 32.67 4.21
N GLY A 335 0.92 31.71 3.32
CA GLY A 335 0.07 30.56 3.02
C GLY A 335 -0.17 29.67 4.24
N THR A 336 0.87 29.33 4.99
CA THR A 336 0.75 28.54 6.23
C THR A 336 -0.11 29.25 7.26
N ARG A 337 0.07 30.56 7.48
CA ARG A 337 -0.76 31.35 8.42
C ARG A 337 -2.23 31.33 8.04
N ALA A 338 -2.55 31.49 6.77
CA ALA A 338 -3.93 31.44 6.28
C ALA A 338 -4.58 30.05 6.48
N ASN A 339 -3.88 29.00 6.08
CA ASN A 339 -4.34 27.61 6.28
C ASN A 339 -4.46 27.26 7.77
N LYS A 340 -3.56 27.77 8.62
CA LYS A 340 -3.58 27.56 10.07
C LYS A 340 -4.85 28.12 10.70
N LEU A 341 -5.25 29.34 10.37
CA LEU A 341 -6.48 29.95 10.89
C LEU A 341 -7.73 29.17 10.47
N VAL A 342 -7.76 28.64 9.24
CA VAL A 342 -8.86 27.80 8.77
C VAL A 342 -8.90 26.49 9.55
N LEU A 343 -7.76 25.80 9.71
CA LEU A 343 -7.67 24.56 10.46
C LEU A 343 -8.09 24.76 11.94
N GLN A 344 -7.59 25.81 12.59
CA GLN A 344 -7.92 26.11 13.98
C GLN A 344 -9.42 26.33 14.17
N ARG A 345 -10.05 27.11 13.28
CA ARG A 345 -11.50 27.37 13.30
C ARG A 345 -12.32 26.11 13.12
N GLU A 346 -11.99 25.28 12.13
CA GLU A 346 -12.72 24.03 11.85
C GLU A 346 -12.59 23.00 12.99
N LEU A 347 -11.48 23.03 13.69
CA LEU A 347 -11.21 22.10 14.78
C LEU A 347 -11.64 22.62 16.16
N GLY A 348 -12.02 23.89 16.28
CA GLY A 348 -12.38 24.54 17.55
C GLY A 348 -11.17 24.89 18.43
N LEU A 349 -10.00 25.05 17.84
CA LEU A 349 -8.80 25.50 18.54
C LEU A 349 -8.78 27.03 18.66
N ILE A 350 -7.96 27.57 19.56
CA ILE A 350 -7.72 29.02 19.62
C ILE A 350 -7.11 29.48 18.29
N GLU A 351 -7.76 30.45 17.63
CA GLU A 351 -7.26 31.05 16.40
C GLU A 351 -6.06 31.94 16.71
N ASP A 352 -4.87 31.50 16.39
CA ASP A 352 -3.62 32.25 16.49
C ASP A 352 -2.65 31.75 15.38
N PRO A 353 -2.36 32.62 14.38
CA PRO A 353 -1.48 32.21 13.27
C PRO A 353 -0.01 32.03 13.70
N ASP A 354 0.36 32.47 14.90
CA ASP A 354 1.70 32.34 15.46
C ASP A 354 1.81 31.21 16.50
N ALA A 355 0.72 30.47 16.76
CA ALA A 355 0.75 29.29 17.60
C ALA A 355 1.42 28.11 16.85
N PRO A 356 2.44 27.44 17.44
CA PRO A 356 3.02 26.25 16.83
C PRO A 356 2.03 25.09 16.82
N ILE A 357 1.93 24.40 15.68
CA ILE A 357 1.07 23.22 15.52
C ILE A 357 1.94 21.98 15.28
N LEU A 358 1.77 20.95 16.12
CA LEU A 358 2.22 19.60 15.91
C LEU A 358 1.09 18.81 15.25
N PHE A 359 1.34 18.23 14.08
CA PHE A 359 0.35 17.50 13.29
C PHE A 359 0.66 16.00 13.25
N TRP A 360 -0.35 15.17 13.48
CA TRP A 360 -0.27 13.70 13.37
C TRP A 360 -1.18 13.19 12.25
N PRO A 361 -0.63 12.77 11.08
CA PRO A 361 -1.42 12.29 9.93
C PRO A 361 -1.53 10.77 9.83
N SER A 362 -0.82 10.01 10.66
CA SER A 362 -0.68 8.56 10.51
C SER A 362 -1.73 7.80 11.31
N ARG A 363 -2.12 6.61 10.86
CA ARG A 363 -3.04 5.72 11.61
C ARG A 363 -2.60 5.56 13.07
N LEU A 364 -3.56 5.53 13.98
CA LEU A 364 -3.30 5.37 15.41
C LEU A 364 -3.12 3.89 15.80
N ASP A 365 -2.13 3.25 15.18
CA ASP A 365 -1.73 1.87 15.42
C ASP A 365 -0.64 1.83 16.51
N PRO A 366 -0.92 1.28 17.71
CA PRO A 366 0.03 1.27 18.82
C PRO A 366 1.22 0.33 18.61
N ILE A 367 1.12 -0.65 17.70
CA ILE A 367 2.21 -1.59 17.42
C ILE A 367 3.25 -0.94 16.50
N GLN A 368 2.79 -0.22 15.47
CA GLN A 368 3.68 0.32 14.45
C GLN A 368 3.94 1.82 14.63
N LYS A 369 2.89 2.62 14.81
CA LYS A 369 2.98 4.09 14.66
C LYS A 369 3.35 4.85 15.93
N GLY A 370 3.29 4.19 17.10
CA GLY A 370 3.74 4.75 18.38
C GLY A 370 2.86 5.88 18.97
N PRO A 371 1.51 5.88 18.80
CA PRO A 371 0.67 6.93 19.37
C PRO A 371 0.75 7.00 20.90
N GLN A 372 1.08 5.88 21.57
CA GLN A 372 1.31 5.84 23.01
C GLN A 372 2.44 6.77 23.47
N LEU A 373 3.48 6.95 22.66
CA LEU A 373 4.59 7.85 23.03
C LEU A 373 4.12 9.30 23.16
N LEU A 374 3.17 9.71 22.30
CA LEU A 374 2.60 11.06 22.37
C LEU A 374 1.59 11.17 23.52
N THR A 375 0.72 10.17 23.72
CA THR A 375 -0.25 10.20 24.84
C THR A 375 0.45 10.22 26.21
N ASP A 376 1.59 9.54 26.37
CA ASP A 376 2.37 9.53 27.61
C ASP A 376 2.89 10.92 28.01
N ILE A 377 3.13 11.80 27.03
CA ILE A 377 3.68 13.13 27.28
C ILE A 377 2.69 14.27 27.02
N LEU A 378 1.53 14.02 26.41
CA LEU A 378 0.65 15.04 25.82
C LEU A 378 0.26 16.16 26.79
N TYR A 379 -0.26 15.81 27.97
CA TYR A 379 -0.64 16.81 28.97
C TYR A 379 0.53 17.68 29.38
N ARG A 380 1.66 17.05 29.71
CA ARG A 380 2.86 17.73 30.16
C ARG A 380 3.47 18.59 29.05
N LEU A 381 3.46 18.08 27.83
CA LEU A 381 3.93 18.80 26.65
C LEU A 381 3.14 20.11 26.43
N VAL A 382 1.81 20.02 26.41
CA VAL A 382 0.95 21.21 26.23
C VAL A 382 1.11 22.18 27.39
N SER A 383 1.24 21.67 28.64
CA SER A 383 1.45 22.51 29.83
C SER A 383 2.79 23.26 29.81
N ASP A 384 3.87 22.57 29.45
CA ASP A 384 5.22 23.17 29.41
C ASP A 384 5.35 24.24 28.32
N TYR A 385 4.58 24.15 27.24
CA TYR A 385 4.53 25.11 26.14
C TYR A 385 3.24 25.93 26.11
N TRP A 386 2.53 26.05 27.25
CA TRP A 386 1.27 26.79 27.35
C TRP A 386 1.40 28.26 26.92
N ASP A 387 2.45 28.96 27.39
CA ASP A 387 2.73 30.36 27.05
C ASP A 387 3.10 30.53 25.57
N ARG A 388 3.59 29.48 24.91
CA ARG A 388 3.85 29.46 23.47
C ARG A 388 2.62 29.12 22.66
N LYS A 389 1.49 28.83 23.32
CA LYS A 389 0.21 28.47 22.70
C LYS A 389 0.28 27.21 21.83
N LEU A 390 1.17 26.27 22.18
CA LEU A 390 1.33 25.01 21.45
C LEU A 390 -0.01 24.32 21.23
N GLN A 391 -0.25 23.87 20.01
CA GLN A 391 -1.41 23.08 19.63
C GLN A 391 -0.98 21.72 19.07
N VAL A 392 -1.81 20.70 19.28
CA VAL A 392 -1.62 19.36 18.76
C VAL A 392 -2.87 18.95 17.98
N VAL A 393 -2.67 18.59 16.74
CA VAL A 393 -3.74 18.19 15.81
C VAL A 393 -3.53 16.74 15.38
N VAL A 394 -4.50 15.88 15.66
CA VAL A 394 -4.52 14.47 15.26
C VAL A 394 -5.69 14.27 14.29
N ILE A 395 -5.39 13.98 13.03
CA ILE A 395 -6.39 13.64 11.99
C ILE A 395 -6.09 12.22 11.53
N ALA A 396 -6.61 11.25 12.28
CA ALA A 396 -6.23 9.85 12.10
C ALA A 396 -7.23 8.90 12.76
N SER A 397 -7.54 7.81 12.08
CA SER A 397 -8.35 6.71 12.62
C SER A 397 -7.50 5.63 13.26
N GLY A 398 -8.04 4.95 14.25
CA GLY A 398 -7.40 3.80 14.87
C GLY A 398 -7.79 3.58 16.34
N PRO A 399 -7.47 2.41 16.90
CA PRO A 399 -7.93 2.01 18.23
C PRO A 399 -7.42 2.90 19.36
N HIS A 400 -6.30 3.60 19.15
CA HIS A 400 -5.69 4.46 20.17
C HIS A 400 -6.33 5.87 20.26
N GLN A 401 -7.24 6.24 19.36
CA GLN A 401 -7.90 7.56 19.34
C GLN A 401 -8.61 7.88 20.66
N ARG A 402 -9.22 6.87 21.29
CA ARG A 402 -9.89 7.02 22.57
C ARG A 402 -8.96 7.58 23.66
N HIS A 403 -7.71 7.12 23.73
CA HIS A 403 -6.76 7.58 24.75
C HIS A 403 -6.43 9.07 24.61
N PHE A 404 -6.33 9.57 23.39
CA PHE A 404 -6.17 11.02 23.16
C PHE A 404 -7.39 11.80 23.65
N ASN A 405 -8.62 11.33 23.32
CA ASN A 405 -9.85 11.97 23.76
C ASN A 405 -9.99 11.95 25.29
N ASP A 406 -9.65 10.85 25.94
CA ASP A 406 -9.70 10.74 27.41
C ASP A 406 -8.78 11.79 28.06
N ILE A 407 -7.54 12.00 27.55
CA ILE A 407 -6.61 13.01 28.06
C ILE A 407 -7.13 14.41 27.81
N VAL A 408 -7.67 14.71 26.63
CA VAL A 408 -8.25 16.01 26.29
C VAL A 408 -9.40 16.34 27.25
N HIS A 409 -10.29 15.38 27.51
CA HIS A 409 -11.40 15.52 28.44
C HIS A 409 -10.94 15.72 29.87
N GLN A 410 -10.04 14.87 30.36
CA GLN A 410 -9.57 14.89 31.74
C GLN A 410 -8.88 16.21 32.11
N HIS A 411 -8.15 16.81 31.15
CA HIS A 411 -7.35 18.00 31.38
C HIS A 411 -7.90 19.27 30.73
N SER A 412 -9.12 19.20 30.14
CA SER A 412 -9.80 20.34 29.50
C SER A 412 -8.94 21.03 28.43
N LEU A 413 -8.30 20.23 27.55
CA LEU A 413 -7.36 20.72 26.53
C LEU A 413 -8.02 21.06 25.17
N TRP A 414 -9.33 21.26 25.12
CA TRP A 414 -10.12 21.45 23.88
C TRP A 414 -9.62 22.54 22.95
N GLU A 415 -9.09 23.62 23.52
CA GLU A 415 -8.59 24.76 22.76
C GLU A 415 -7.15 24.56 22.25
N ARG A 416 -6.51 23.47 22.64
CA ARG A 416 -5.09 23.18 22.34
C ARG A 416 -4.88 21.86 21.61
N VAL A 417 -5.78 20.90 21.78
CA VAL A 417 -5.65 19.55 21.22
C VAL A 417 -6.92 19.17 20.50
N ALA A 418 -6.82 18.93 19.21
CA ALA A 418 -7.92 18.43 18.39
C ALA A 418 -7.65 17.01 17.91
N VAL A 419 -8.64 16.13 18.08
CA VAL A 419 -8.59 14.73 17.63
C VAL A 419 -9.79 14.48 16.72
N ARG A 420 -9.53 14.06 15.47
CA ARG A 420 -10.54 13.78 14.45
C ARG A 420 -10.25 12.46 13.76
N GLU A 421 -11.29 11.81 13.27
CA GLU A 421 -11.15 10.72 12.32
C GLU A 421 -10.43 11.21 11.07
N PHE A 422 -9.84 10.27 10.32
CA PHE A 422 -9.19 10.61 9.06
C PHE A 422 -10.20 11.23 8.09
N ASP A 423 -9.83 12.39 7.58
CA ASP A 423 -10.49 13.12 6.51
C ASP A 423 -9.41 13.66 5.56
N GLU A 424 -9.53 13.39 4.27
CA GLU A 424 -8.51 13.75 3.28
C GLU A 424 -8.29 15.27 3.22
N ARG A 425 -9.38 16.06 3.15
CA ARG A 425 -9.29 17.52 3.06
C ARG A 425 -8.67 18.12 4.34
N LEU A 426 -9.13 17.67 5.50
CA LEU A 426 -8.54 18.12 6.78
C LEU A 426 -7.07 17.73 6.89
N SER A 427 -6.70 16.55 6.41
CA SER A 427 -5.30 16.09 6.39
C SER A 427 -4.43 16.98 5.50
N ARG A 428 -4.92 17.36 4.29
CA ARG A 428 -4.23 18.30 3.40
C ARG A 428 -4.05 19.68 4.05
N ILE A 429 -5.10 20.23 4.66
CA ILE A 429 -5.00 21.47 5.42
C ILE A 429 -4.05 21.29 6.62
N GLY A 430 -4.05 20.12 7.28
CA GLY A 430 -3.12 19.79 8.36
C GLY A 430 -1.65 19.91 7.93
N TYR A 431 -1.28 19.39 6.77
CA TYR A 431 0.07 19.57 6.21
C TYR A 431 0.39 21.06 5.93
N ALA A 432 -0.56 21.79 5.33
CA ALA A 432 -0.36 23.19 4.95
C ALA A 432 -0.34 24.17 6.15
N ALA A 433 -0.97 23.78 7.26
CA ALA A 433 -1.15 24.61 8.46
C ALA A 433 -0.13 24.34 9.58
N SER A 434 0.45 23.13 9.62
CA SER A 434 1.33 22.74 10.71
C SER A 434 2.76 23.24 10.53
N ASP A 435 3.43 23.44 11.67
CA ASP A 435 4.85 23.78 11.70
C ASP A 435 5.70 22.51 11.75
N PHE A 436 5.15 21.47 12.39
CA PHE A 436 5.83 20.18 12.53
C PHE A 436 4.86 19.03 12.35
N MET A 437 5.34 17.95 11.72
CA MET A 437 4.61 16.72 11.54
C MET A 437 5.23 15.59 12.38
N LEU A 438 4.40 14.84 13.12
CA LEU A 438 4.83 13.79 14.04
C LEU A 438 4.74 12.39 13.40
N MET A 439 5.84 11.63 13.48
CA MET A 439 5.89 10.25 13.02
C MET A 439 6.84 9.38 13.86
N PRO A 440 6.52 9.14 15.15
CA PRO A 440 7.37 8.38 16.07
C PRO A 440 7.17 6.86 15.92
N SER A 441 7.18 6.36 14.68
CA SER A 441 6.95 4.94 14.39
C SER A 441 8.02 4.04 14.99
N LEU A 442 7.63 2.89 15.56
CA LEU A 442 8.57 1.86 16.04
C LEU A 442 9.36 1.28 14.85
N PHE A 443 8.66 1.00 13.77
CA PHE A 443 9.25 0.62 12.49
C PHE A 443 8.45 1.26 11.35
N GLU A 444 9.13 1.67 10.29
CA GLU A 444 8.51 2.32 9.13
C GLU A 444 9.19 1.85 7.85
N PRO A 445 8.56 0.96 7.06
CA PRO A 445 9.17 0.47 5.83
C PRO A 445 9.61 1.58 4.88
N CYS A 446 8.75 2.55 4.63
CA CYS A 446 9.07 3.75 3.86
C CYS A 446 8.57 5.01 4.56
N GLY A 447 7.25 5.09 4.76
CA GLY A 447 6.56 6.33 5.11
C GLY A 447 6.41 7.25 3.90
N LEU A 448 5.32 8.02 3.86
CA LEU A 448 5.09 9.09 2.90
C LEU A 448 4.94 10.44 3.60
N PRO A 449 4.30 10.54 4.79
CA PRO A 449 4.06 11.81 5.46
C PRO A 449 5.33 12.64 5.68
N GLN A 450 6.47 12.02 6.01
CA GLN A 450 7.75 12.71 6.22
C GLN A 450 8.39 13.22 4.93
N MET A 451 7.92 12.77 3.78
CA MET A 451 8.31 13.32 2.47
C MET A 451 7.32 14.36 1.97
N ILE A 452 6.04 14.22 2.34
CA ILE A 452 4.96 15.16 2.03
C ILE A 452 5.11 16.44 2.84
N SER A 453 5.20 16.33 4.16
CA SER A 453 5.14 17.50 5.06
C SER A 453 6.19 18.58 4.76
N PRO A 454 7.45 18.27 4.42
CA PRO A 454 8.42 19.30 4.11
C PRO A 454 8.16 20.01 2.77
N THR A 455 7.38 19.42 1.83
CA THR A 455 6.95 20.16 0.63
C THR A 455 5.97 21.28 0.95
N TYR A 456 5.20 21.12 2.04
CA TYR A 456 4.32 22.16 2.59
C TYR A 456 5.00 23.07 3.63
N GLY A 457 6.29 22.87 3.93
CA GLY A 457 7.02 23.65 4.93
C GLY A 457 6.83 23.17 6.37
N SER A 458 6.12 22.06 6.59
CA SER A 458 5.94 21.41 7.90
C SER A 458 7.09 20.43 8.15
N LEU A 459 7.97 20.71 9.12
CA LEU A 459 9.17 19.92 9.34
C LEU A 459 8.86 18.62 10.10
N PRO A 460 9.33 17.46 9.63
CA PRO A 460 9.04 16.18 10.27
C PRO A 460 9.82 15.98 11.58
N ILE A 461 9.13 15.43 12.60
CA ILE A 461 9.70 14.94 13.86
C ILE A 461 9.51 13.43 13.85
N VAL A 462 10.59 12.65 13.75
CA VAL A 462 10.51 11.22 13.46
C VAL A 462 11.43 10.37 14.34
N HIS A 463 11.04 9.11 14.57
CA HIS A 463 11.97 8.09 15.05
C HIS A 463 12.86 7.61 13.90
N GLY A 464 14.17 7.46 14.16
CA GLY A 464 15.17 7.07 13.17
C GLY A 464 15.12 5.58 12.81
N THR A 465 14.13 5.17 12.00
CA THR A 465 13.94 3.78 11.54
C THR A 465 13.50 3.73 10.08
N GLY A 466 13.94 2.70 9.35
CA GLY A 466 13.54 2.42 7.97
C GLY A 466 13.58 3.66 7.07
N GLY A 467 12.49 3.90 6.31
CA GLY A 467 12.42 5.04 5.41
C GLY A 467 12.47 6.41 6.09
N LEU A 468 12.15 6.51 7.39
CA LEU A 468 12.32 7.77 8.15
C LEU A 468 13.79 8.11 8.34
N TRP A 469 14.63 7.09 8.57
CA TRP A 469 16.09 7.26 8.61
C TRP A 469 16.65 7.73 7.26
N ASP A 470 16.17 7.15 6.16
CA ASP A 470 16.68 7.44 4.81
C ASP A 470 16.28 8.84 4.31
N THR A 471 15.17 9.40 4.84
CA THR A 471 14.55 10.61 4.29
C THR A 471 14.64 11.83 5.20
N VAL A 472 14.87 11.64 6.51
CA VAL A 472 14.93 12.73 7.49
C VAL A 472 16.31 12.83 8.12
N GLN A 473 16.98 13.92 7.83
CA GLN A 473 18.24 14.31 8.46
C GLN A 473 17.96 15.36 9.52
N HIS A 474 18.58 15.19 10.71
CA HIS A 474 18.41 16.14 11.81
C HIS A 474 18.90 17.55 11.41
N MET A 475 18.10 18.56 11.73
CA MET A 475 18.35 19.96 11.39
C MET A 475 19.65 20.46 12.01
N ASN A 476 20.51 21.07 11.21
CA ASN A 476 21.69 21.75 11.72
C ASN A 476 21.33 23.11 12.32
N TRP A 477 21.82 23.40 13.52
CA TRP A 477 21.56 24.64 14.24
C TRP A 477 22.17 25.89 13.60
N GLU A 478 23.19 25.73 12.78
CA GLU A 478 23.81 26.82 12.01
C GLU A 478 23.04 27.10 10.71
N GLY A 479 22.13 26.18 10.34
CA GLY A 479 21.38 26.22 9.09
C GLY A 479 22.13 25.60 7.91
N GLY A 480 21.45 25.53 6.76
CA GLY A 480 22.02 25.05 5.50
C GLY A 480 21.98 23.53 5.33
N ASP A 481 21.66 22.73 6.35
CA ASP A 481 21.58 21.28 6.28
C ASP A 481 20.49 20.72 7.21
N GLY A 482 20.06 19.45 6.93
CA GLY A 482 18.95 18.81 7.60
C GLY A 482 17.57 19.27 7.11
N ASN A 483 16.54 18.48 7.39
CA ASN A 483 15.18 18.74 6.93
C ASN A 483 14.10 18.39 7.96
N GLY A 484 14.49 18.02 9.20
CA GLY A 484 13.56 17.66 10.26
C GLY A 484 14.26 17.36 11.57
N PHE A 485 13.56 16.73 12.51
CA PHE A 485 14.06 16.39 13.85
C PHE A 485 13.96 14.90 14.07
N ARG A 486 15.09 14.22 14.17
CA ARG A 486 15.17 12.77 14.32
C ARG A 486 15.68 12.40 15.71
N PHE A 487 14.99 11.47 16.37
CA PHE A 487 15.45 10.82 17.58
C PHE A 487 15.71 9.33 17.32
N ASP A 488 16.76 8.78 17.93
CA ASP A 488 17.24 7.43 17.64
C ASP A 488 16.88 6.42 18.76
N VAL A 489 16.50 6.90 19.95
CA VAL A 489 16.05 6.04 21.05
C VAL A 489 14.53 6.04 21.13
N TYR A 490 13.92 4.92 20.72
CA TYR A 490 12.46 4.77 20.73
C TYR A 490 11.91 4.85 22.16
N GLY A 491 11.06 5.83 22.39
CA GLY A 491 10.42 6.05 23.70
C GLY A 491 9.89 7.48 23.85
N ALA A 492 9.03 7.68 24.85
CA ALA A 492 8.41 8.97 25.13
C ALA A 492 9.44 10.09 25.41
N ALA A 493 10.56 9.77 26.09
CA ALA A 493 11.65 10.69 26.34
C ALA A 493 12.37 11.11 25.04
N GLY A 494 12.60 10.19 24.12
CA GLY A 494 13.20 10.48 22.82
C GLY A 494 12.30 11.39 21.97
N LEU A 495 11.00 11.06 21.90
CA LEU A 495 10.02 11.91 21.22
C LEU A 495 9.96 13.33 21.84
N ARG A 496 9.92 13.39 23.18
CA ARG A 496 9.92 14.69 23.88
C ARG A 496 11.16 15.51 23.56
N TRP A 497 12.33 14.90 23.57
CA TRP A 497 13.58 15.58 23.20
C TRP A 497 13.52 16.17 21.78
N ALA A 498 13.04 15.39 20.80
CA ALA A 498 12.94 15.86 19.41
C ALA A 498 11.90 17.00 19.26
N ILE A 499 10.79 16.94 20.00
CA ILE A 499 9.83 18.05 20.05
C ILE A 499 10.47 19.29 20.69
N ASP A 500 11.24 19.15 21.77
CA ASP A 500 11.94 20.28 22.40
C ASP A 500 12.96 20.92 21.44
N GLU A 501 13.68 20.12 20.64
CA GLU A 501 14.55 20.62 19.57
C GLU A 501 13.75 21.39 18.50
N ALA A 502 12.62 20.86 18.06
CA ALA A 502 11.73 21.53 17.11
C ALA A 502 11.19 22.86 17.68
N MET A 503 10.82 22.89 18.95
CA MET A 503 10.36 24.10 19.63
C MET A 503 11.48 25.14 19.83
N ARG A 504 12.72 24.71 19.99
CA ARG A 504 13.90 25.61 19.97
C ARG A 504 14.10 26.22 18.59
N PHE A 505 13.97 25.42 17.53
CA PHE A 505 13.98 25.93 16.16
C PHE A 505 12.86 26.96 15.94
N TYR A 506 11.64 26.65 16.40
CA TYR A 506 10.51 27.59 16.32
C TYR A 506 10.76 28.90 17.05
N ALA A 507 11.55 28.91 18.11
CA ALA A 507 11.91 30.09 18.88
C ALA A 507 13.02 30.95 18.24
N ARG A 508 13.66 30.49 17.14
CA ARG A 508 14.66 31.29 16.39
C ARG A 508 13.98 32.48 15.71
N ASP A 509 14.79 33.43 15.29
CA ASP A 509 14.29 34.61 14.55
C ASP A 509 13.55 34.20 13.26
N GLY A 510 12.64 35.08 12.81
CA GLY A 510 11.76 34.79 11.67
C GLY A 510 12.52 34.61 10.37
N GLU A 511 13.56 35.43 10.12
CA GLU A 511 14.34 35.36 8.88
C GLU A 511 15.10 34.03 8.76
N PHE A 512 15.68 33.55 9.86
CA PHE A 512 16.34 32.26 9.91
C PHE A 512 15.35 31.12 9.58
N ARG A 513 14.18 31.11 10.23
CA ARG A 513 13.16 30.08 10.00
C ARG A 513 12.66 30.09 8.56
N GLU A 514 12.32 31.26 8.01
CA GLU A 514 11.84 31.40 6.64
C GLU A 514 12.86 30.87 5.62
N ARG A 515 14.13 31.25 5.80
CA ARG A 515 15.20 30.76 4.93
C ARG A 515 15.34 29.25 4.97
N GLU A 516 15.36 28.64 6.17
CA GLU A 516 15.52 27.19 6.30
C GLU A 516 14.29 26.42 5.81
N ILE A 517 13.08 26.88 6.07
CA ILE A 517 11.85 26.26 5.56
C ILE A 517 11.81 26.36 4.02
N THR A 518 12.10 27.52 3.44
CA THR A 518 12.19 27.71 1.98
C THR A 518 13.20 26.74 1.35
N ARG A 519 14.37 26.57 1.98
CA ARG A 519 15.40 25.63 1.54
C ARG A 519 14.86 24.19 1.55
N VAL A 520 14.24 23.77 2.65
CA VAL A 520 13.69 22.42 2.83
C VAL A 520 12.57 22.14 1.84
N MET A 521 11.66 23.07 1.61
CA MET A 521 10.59 22.95 0.61
C MET A 521 11.16 22.69 -0.79
N ASN A 522 12.13 23.51 -1.21
CA ASN A 522 12.74 23.36 -2.53
C ASN A 522 13.52 22.04 -2.69
N GLN A 523 14.27 21.65 -1.66
CA GLN A 523 15.01 20.38 -1.67
C GLN A 523 14.08 19.16 -1.73
N SER A 524 12.99 19.16 -0.95
CA SER A 524 12.03 18.05 -0.89
C SER A 524 11.35 17.79 -2.23
N ARG A 525 10.97 18.86 -2.95
CA ARG A 525 10.42 18.74 -4.31
C ARG A 525 11.37 18.09 -5.30
N GLN A 526 12.66 18.39 -5.19
CA GLN A 526 13.68 17.81 -6.08
C GLN A 526 14.03 16.37 -5.70
N GLN A 527 14.06 16.08 -4.41
CA GLN A 527 14.52 14.79 -3.89
C GLN A 527 13.46 13.69 -4.00
N PHE A 528 12.19 14.01 -3.71
CA PHE A 528 11.09 13.04 -3.60
C PHE A 528 10.18 13.12 -4.81
N ASN A 529 10.68 12.71 -5.98
CA ASN A 529 9.91 12.72 -7.21
C ASN A 529 9.79 11.32 -7.85
N HIS A 530 8.69 11.10 -8.57
CA HIS A 530 8.35 9.81 -9.18
C HIS A 530 9.26 9.40 -10.32
N GLU A 531 9.77 10.36 -11.10
CA GLU A 531 10.63 10.06 -12.24
C GLU A 531 11.93 9.39 -11.77
N ALA A 532 12.54 9.94 -10.70
CA ALA A 532 13.75 9.36 -10.11
C ALA A 532 13.50 7.96 -9.53
N VAL A 533 12.32 7.71 -8.95
CA VAL A 533 11.93 6.39 -8.47
C VAL A 533 11.71 5.44 -9.64
N ALA A 534 10.94 5.84 -10.65
CA ALA A 534 10.67 5.03 -11.84
C ALA A 534 11.95 4.64 -12.59
N GLN A 535 12.92 5.54 -12.70
CA GLN A 535 14.21 5.24 -13.33
C GLN A 535 14.98 4.11 -12.61
N LYS A 536 14.89 4.01 -11.28
CA LYS A 536 15.48 2.90 -10.53
C LYS A 536 14.79 1.57 -10.85
N TYR A 537 13.46 1.57 -10.98
CA TYR A 537 12.72 0.38 -11.41
C TYR A 537 13.02 0.00 -12.86
N VAL A 538 13.10 0.97 -13.77
CA VAL A 538 13.51 0.74 -15.17
C VAL A 538 14.86 0.05 -15.21
N GLN A 539 15.85 0.52 -14.44
CA GLN A 539 17.18 -0.10 -14.39
C GLN A 539 17.09 -1.56 -13.92
N ILE A 540 16.33 -1.86 -12.86
CA ILE A 540 16.14 -3.24 -12.38
C ILE A 540 15.46 -4.11 -13.44
N TYR A 541 14.43 -3.61 -14.13
CA TYR A 541 13.76 -4.38 -15.18
C TYR A 541 14.70 -4.65 -16.37
N GLU A 542 15.47 -3.65 -16.79
CA GLU A 542 16.46 -3.80 -17.86
C GLU A 542 17.55 -4.81 -17.50
N ASP A 543 18.10 -4.73 -16.29
CA ASP A 543 19.08 -5.70 -15.78
C ASP A 543 18.49 -7.12 -15.70
N MET A 544 17.26 -7.26 -15.18
CA MET A 544 16.59 -8.54 -15.14
C MET A 544 16.33 -9.12 -16.53
N LEU A 545 15.95 -8.30 -17.50
CA LEU A 545 15.59 -8.72 -18.85
C LEU A 545 16.79 -8.80 -19.80
N ALA A 546 17.92 -8.19 -19.43
CA ALA A 546 19.11 -8.02 -20.27
C ALA A 546 18.79 -7.33 -21.62
N ARG A 547 17.84 -6.39 -21.61
CA ARG A 547 17.45 -5.58 -22.78
C ARG A 547 16.76 -4.29 -22.34
N PRO A 548 16.83 -3.20 -23.14
CA PRO A 548 16.24 -1.92 -22.81
C PRO A 548 14.70 -2.02 -22.74
N LEU A 549 14.12 -1.34 -21.75
CA LEU A 549 12.67 -1.21 -21.56
C LEU A 549 12.09 -0.07 -22.40
N VAL A 550 12.82 1.06 -22.44
CA VAL A 550 12.43 2.27 -23.15
C VAL A 550 13.55 2.70 -24.09
N HIS A 551 13.18 3.25 -25.27
CA HIS A 551 14.17 3.84 -26.15
C HIS A 551 14.61 5.19 -25.58
N ARG A 552 15.89 5.34 -25.25
CA ARG A 552 16.45 6.65 -24.90
C ARG A 552 16.43 7.53 -26.15
N LYS A 553 16.01 8.80 -26.05
CA LYS A 553 15.97 9.77 -27.17
C LYS A 553 17.29 9.92 -27.94
N ALA A 554 18.42 9.43 -27.41
CA ALA A 554 19.72 9.39 -28.10
C ALA A 554 19.75 8.41 -29.29
N ASP A 555 18.91 7.36 -29.29
CA ASP A 555 18.91 6.36 -30.36
C ASP A 555 18.13 6.82 -31.60
N GLU A 556 17.19 7.76 -31.46
CA GLU A 556 16.50 8.37 -32.60
C GLU A 556 17.42 9.24 -33.47
N VAL A 557 18.48 9.80 -32.89
CA VAL A 557 19.47 10.60 -33.64
C VAL A 557 20.44 9.73 -34.46
N LEU A 558 20.64 8.47 -34.03
CA LEU A 558 21.50 7.53 -34.75
C LEU A 558 20.75 6.79 -35.87
N THR A 559 19.45 6.49 -35.69
CA THR A 559 18.66 5.84 -36.74
C THR A 559 18.17 6.81 -37.82
N ALA A 560 18.09 8.10 -37.55
CA ALA A 560 17.80 9.13 -38.54
C ALA A 560 19.04 9.51 -39.42
N LYS A 561 20.24 8.99 -39.09
CA LYS A 561 21.50 9.21 -39.86
C LYS A 561 22.01 7.95 -40.56
N ALA A 562 21.33 6.83 -40.45
CA ALA A 562 21.58 5.61 -41.22
C ALA A 562 20.50 5.40 -42.28
#